data_d005764c884c308680d0f732c54342d6
#
_entry.id   d005764c884c308680d0f732c54342d6
#
_cell.length_a   1.000
_cell.length_b   1.000
_cell.length_c   1.000
_cell.angle_alpha   90.00
_cell.angle_beta   90.00
_cell.angle_gamma   90.00
#
_symmetry.space_group_name_H-M   'P 1'
#
loop_
_entity.id
_entity.type
_entity.pdbx_description
1 polymer ?
#
loop_
_entity_poly.entity_id
_entity_poly.type
_entity_poly.pdbx_seq_one_letter_code
_entity_poly.pdbx_strand_id
1 'polypeptide(L)'
;NNGYGVYGVDAFTYAGKKENLKNVMDKPNFNLTECSILSTELLKIIIKENDIKWVIHLAAETHVDNSIKDSDVFLRTNVNGTKSIIDACVATGSKILHFSTDEVYGCAFDESFVESDKLDPRNPYSASKAAAEHLVTSYANTYGLKYIMVRPSNNFGPRQHSEKFLPTILKKIKNGDKVPLYGDGLHEREWMYVKETSKATRFILENSKDNQVYNVSSGFHMKNLHVIQKVCDILGVDPQDCVEYVKDRPGHDRKYSIDSTKLN
;
A
#
# COMPACT_ATOMS: atom_id res chain seq x y z
N ASN A 1 -19.08 8.66 2.79
CA ASN A 1 -20.01 9.73 2.37
C ASN A 1 -19.96 10.89 3.36
N ASN A 2 -18.82 11.60 3.44
CA ASN A 2 -18.58 12.66 4.42
C ASN A 2 -18.61 14.06 3.77
N GLY A 3 -19.39 14.23 2.68
CA GLY A 3 -19.54 15.50 1.98
C GLY A 3 -18.42 15.82 0.97
N TYR A 4 -17.42 14.95 0.81
CA TYR A 4 -16.37 15.16 -0.19
C TYR A 4 -16.84 14.79 -1.60
N GLY A 5 -16.47 15.60 -2.59
CA GLY A 5 -16.41 15.18 -3.99
C GLY A 5 -15.15 14.34 -4.22
N VAL A 6 -15.27 13.21 -4.89
CA VAL A 6 -14.17 12.27 -5.15
C VAL A 6 -14.02 12.04 -6.65
N TYR A 7 -12.82 12.24 -7.17
CA TYR A 7 -12.45 11.97 -8.54
C TYR A 7 -11.43 10.82 -8.55
N GLY A 8 -11.92 9.61 -8.89
CA GLY A 8 -11.09 8.43 -9.01
C GLY A 8 -10.32 8.44 -10.33
N VAL A 9 -9.06 8.07 -10.28
CA VAL A 9 -8.21 7.78 -11.44
C VAL A 9 -7.59 6.42 -11.26
N ASP A 10 -7.78 5.52 -12.21
CA ASP A 10 -7.19 4.17 -12.19
C ASP A 10 -6.94 3.71 -13.63
N ALA A 11 -5.83 3.06 -13.87
CA ALA A 11 -5.51 2.47 -15.17
C ALA A 11 -6.11 1.07 -15.36
N PHE A 12 -6.74 0.51 -14.32
CA PHE A 12 -7.31 -0.83 -14.30
C PHE A 12 -6.39 -1.89 -14.90
N THR A 13 -5.12 -1.88 -14.46
CA THR A 13 -4.17 -2.93 -14.80
C THR A 13 -4.59 -4.26 -14.18
N TYR A 14 -3.73 -5.26 -14.17
CA TYR A 14 -4.08 -6.63 -13.77
C TYR A 14 -4.76 -6.78 -12.40
N ALA A 15 -4.48 -5.88 -11.45
CA ALA A 15 -5.07 -5.92 -10.11
C ALA A 15 -6.29 -4.99 -9.95
N GLY A 16 -6.46 -4.02 -10.85
CA GLY A 16 -7.58 -3.07 -10.86
C GLY A 16 -8.88 -3.72 -11.33
N LYS A 17 -9.96 -3.57 -10.54
CA LYS A 17 -11.28 -4.13 -10.87
C LYS A 17 -12.38 -3.10 -10.67
N LYS A 18 -13.09 -2.75 -11.74
CA LYS A 18 -14.22 -1.80 -11.70
C LYS A 18 -15.33 -2.27 -10.74
N GLU A 19 -15.51 -3.59 -10.58
CA GLU A 19 -16.48 -4.18 -9.65
C GLU A 19 -16.24 -3.78 -8.20
N ASN A 20 -14.99 -3.44 -7.84
CA ASN A 20 -14.67 -2.96 -6.48
C ASN A 20 -15.32 -1.61 -6.19
N LEU A 21 -15.69 -0.85 -7.21
CA LEU A 21 -16.27 0.48 -7.11
C LEU A 21 -17.80 0.50 -7.21
N LYS A 22 -18.45 -0.65 -7.45
CA LYS A 22 -19.92 -0.75 -7.68
C LYS A 22 -20.77 0.00 -6.65
N ASN A 23 -20.33 0.09 -5.40
CA ASN A 23 -21.09 0.75 -4.33
C ASN A 23 -20.97 2.30 -4.36
N VAL A 24 -20.10 2.85 -5.20
CA VAL A 24 -19.85 4.28 -5.29
C VAL A 24 -20.06 4.84 -6.70
N MET A 25 -20.11 4.01 -7.73
CA MET A 25 -20.23 4.45 -9.14
C MET A 25 -21.43 5.36 -9.40
N ASP A 26 -22.57 5.06 -8.77
CA ASP A 26 -23.82 5.82 -8.95
C ASP A 26 -23.97 6.98 -7.94
N LYS A 27 -22.93 7.29 -7.16
CA LYS A 27 -22.99 8.40 -6.21
C LYS A 27 -22.75 9.72 -6.93
N PRO A 28 -23.59 10.77 -6.70
CA PRO A 28 -23.47 12.04 -7.40
C PRO A 28 -22.17 12.79 -7.12
N ASN A 29 -21.47 12.44 -6.05
CA ASN A 29 -20.20 13.04 -5.65
C ASN A 29 -18.99 12.15 -5.98
N PHE A 30 -19.14 11.13 -6.83
CA PHE A 30 -18.06 10.27 -7.30
C PHE A 30 -17.96 10.32 -8.83
N ASN A 31 -16.76 10.59 -9.33
CA ASN A 31 -16.41 10.53 -10.75
C ASN A 31 -15.22 9.61 -10.93
N LEU A 32 -15.13 8.95 -12.08
CA LEU A 32 -14.05 8.03 -12.40
C LEU A 32 -13.51 8.30 -13.81
N THR A 33 -12.19 8.43 -13.91
CA THR A 33 -11.48 8.51 -15.19
C THR A 33 -10.52 7.33 -15.29
N GLU A 34 -10.64 6.54 -16.36
CA GLU A 34 -9.68 5.48 -16.66
C GLU A 34 -8.45 6.09 -17.31
N CYS A 35 -7.35 6.16 -16.55
CA CYS A 35 -6.13 6.82 -16.97
C CYS A 35 -4.93 6.32 -16.15
N SER A 36 -3.78 6.24 -16.80
CA SER A 36 -2.51 5.95 -16.10
C SER A 36 -2.01 7.17 -15.34
N ILE A 37 -1.44 6.92 -14.15
CA ILE A 37 -0.74 7.97 -13.37
C ILE A 37 0.49 8.55 -14.10
N LEU A 38 0.96 7.93 -15.18
CA LEU A 38 2.02 8.46 -16.03
C LEU A 38 1.54 9.58 -16.99
N SER A 39 0.24 9.83 -17.07
CA SER A 39 -0.36 10.83 -17.96
C SER A 39 -0.41 12.21 -17.28
N THR A 40 0.75 12.82 -17.02
CA THR A 40 0.90 14.07 -16.26
C THR A 40 -0.03 15.17 -16.73
N GLU A 41 -0.14 15.41 -18.04
CA GLU A 41 -0.97 16.50 -18.57
C GLU A 41 -2.46 16.26 -18.33
N LEU A 42 -2.93 15.01 -18.46
CA LEU A 42 -4.32 14.68 -18.14
C LEU A 42 -4.60 14.83 -16.64
N LEU A 43 -3.66 14.43 -15.78
CA LEU A 43 -3.78 14.63 -14.34
C LEU A 43 -3.88 16.12 -13.97
N LYS A 44 -3.07 16.99 -14.59
CA LYS A 44 -3.16 18.45 -14.40
C LYS A 44 -4.53 18.99 -14.77
N ILE A 45 -5.09 18.53 -15.90
CA ILE A 45 -6.43 18.93 -16.36
C ILE A 45 -7.48 18.50 -15.33
N ILE A 46 -7.50 17.21 -14.94
CA ILE A 46 -8.46 16.67 -13.97
C ILE A 46 -8.41 17.47 -12.66
N ILE A 47 -7.20 17.69 -12.14
CA ILE A 47 -7.00 18.39 -10.86
C ILE A 47 -7.50 19.84 -10.97
N LYS A 48 -7.13 20.55 -12.03
CA LYS A 48 -7.46 21.95 -12.21
C LYS A 48 -8.95 22.20 -12.47
N GLU A 49 -9.56 21.43 -13.39
CA GLU A 49 -10.96 21.59 -13.75
C GLU A 49 -11.94 21.26 -12.63
N ASN A 50 -11.54 20.39 -11.72
CA ASN A 50 -12.37 19.95 -10.60
C ASN A 50 -11.95 20.56 -9.25
N ASP A 51 -11.05 21.55 -9.26
CA ASP A 51 -10.57 22.26 -8.06
C ASP A 51 -10.11 21.30 -6.94
N ILE A 52 -9.39 20.22 -7.32
CA ILE A 52 -8.94 19.17 -6.39
C ILE A 52 -7.91 19.76 -5.43
N LYS A 53 -8.21 19.70 -4.13
CA LYS A 53 -7.32 20.22 -3.08
C LYS A 53 -6.30 19.18 -2.60
N TRP A 54 -6.68 17.91 -2.59
CA TRP A 54 -5.86 16.80 -2.17
C TRP A 54 -5.85 15.68 -3.20
N VAL A 55 -4.68 15.20 -3.54
CA VAL A 55 -4.49 13.98 -4.31
C VAL A 55 -4.07 12.87 -3.35
N ILE A 56 -4.91 11.82 -3.21
CA ILE A 56 -4.58 10.64 -2.41
C ILE A 56 -3.98 9.59 -3.34
N HIS A 57 -2.67 9.42 -3.27
CA HIS A 57 -1.92 8.57 -4.18
C HIS A 57 -1.71 7.17 -3.61
N LEU A 58 -2.52 6.20 -4.08
CA LEU A 58 -2.45 4.78 -3.73
C LEU A 58 -1.97 3.89 -4.88
N ALA A 59 -1.97 4.42 -6.12
CA ALA A 59 -1.59 3.63 -7.29
C ALA A 59 -0.12 3.18 -7.19
N ALA A 60 0.11 1.87 -7.27
CA ALA A 60 1.45 1.28 -7.19
C ALA A 60 1.45 -0.16 -7.68
N GLU A 61 2.59 -0.63 -8.16
CA GLU A 61 2.92 -2.04 -8.20
C GLU A 61 3.36 -2.49 -6.81
N THR A 62 2.84 -3.63 -6.31
CA THR A 62 2.94 -3.98 -4.89
C THR A 62 3.30 -5.43 -4.59
N HIS A 63 3.56 -6.28 -5.59
CA HIS A 63 3.87 -7.68 -5.36
C HIS A 63 5.38 -7.91 -5.37
N VAL A 64 5.97 -8.21 -4.21
CA VAL A 64 7.43 -8.33 -4.04
C VAL A 64 8.03 -9.35 -5.01
N ASP A 65 7.42 -10.56 -5.16
CA ASP A 65 7.96 -11.58 -6.05
C ASP A 65 7.95 -11.14 -7.53
N ASN A 66 6.98 -10.31 -7.94
CA ASN A 66 6.97 -9.71 -9.26
C ASN A 66 8.10 -8.67 -9.40
N SER A 67 8.39 -7.90 -8.34
CA SER A 67 9.50 -6.92 -8.37
C SER A 67 10.88 -7.57 -8.49
N ILE A 68 11.05 -8.79 -7.99
CA ILE A 68 12.28 -9.57 -8.11
C ILE A 68 12.44 -10.11 -9.54
N LYS A 69 11.32 -10.44 -10.21
CA LYS A 69 11.33 -10.94 -11.60
C LYS A 69 11.55 -9.81 -12.61
N ASP A 70 10.89 -8.67 -12.41
CA ASP A 70 10.92 -7.50 -13.27
C ASP A 70 10.79 -6.22 -12.43
N SER A 71 11.91 -5.57 -12.16
CA SER A 71 11.93 -4.32 -11.39
C SER A 71 11.53 -3.09 -12.20
N ASP A 72 11.59 -3.13 -13.53
CA ASP A 72 11.36 -1.96 -14.39
C ASP A 72 9.93 -1.45 -14.31
N VAL A 73 8.97 -2.37 -14.22
CA VAL A 73 7.56 -2.02 -14.04
C VAL A 73 7.34 -1.28 -12.71
N PHE A 74 8.07 -1.67 -11.65
CA PHE A 74 8.02 -1.01 -10.34
C PHE A 74 8.64 0.39 -10.37
N LEU A 75 9.79 0.55 -11.01
CA LEU A 75 10.42 1.86 -11.21
C LEU A 75 9.51 2.77 -12.03
N ARG A 76 8.96 2.27 -13.13
CA ARG A 76 8.06 3.02 -13.98
C ARG A 76 6.79 3.48 -13.24
N THR A 77 6.14 2.57 -12.51
CA THR A 77 4.88 2.88 -11.84
C THR A 77 5.12 3.65 -10.54
N ASN A 78 5.96 3.10 -9.64
CA ASN A 78 6.08 3.64 -8.29
C ASN A 78 6.94 4.91 -8.22
N VAL A 79 7.97 5.02 -9.07
CA VAL A 79 8.88 6.17 -9.07
C VAL A 79 8.42 7.21 -10.11
N ASN A 80 8.39 6.83 -11.40
CA ASN A 80 8.02 7.79 -12.44
C ASN A 80 6.54 8.18 -12.37
N GLY A 81 5.64 7.24 -12.00
CA GLY A 81 4.23 7.53 -11.76
C GLY A 81 4.03 8.49 -10.58
N THR A 82 4.75 8.31 -9.47
CA THR A 82 4.72 9.28 -8.36
C THR A 82 5.26 10.63 -8.81
N LYS A 83 6.37 10.66 -9.56
CA LYS A 83 6.88 11.92 -10.14
C LYS A 83 5.82 12.65 -10.97
N SER A 84 5.12 11.93 -11.83
CA SER A 84 4.04 12.50 -12.66
C SER A 84 2.93 13.14 -11.82
N ILE A 85 2.50 12.47 -10.74
CA ILE A 85 1.49 13.00 -9.82
C ILE A 85 1.99 14.26 -9.09
N ILE A 86 3.21 14.23 -8.54
CA ILE A 86 3.74 15.40 -7.81
C ILE A 86 3.99 16.59 -8.75
N ASP A 87 4.41 16.35 -10.01
CA ASP A 87 4.48 17.41 -11.03
C ASP A 87 3.11 18.06 -11.28
N ALA A 88 2.05 17.24 -11.35
CA ALA A 88 0.69 17.74 -11.49
C ALA A 88 0.22 18.51 -10.25
N CYS A 89 0.54 18.03 -9.04
CA CYS A 89 0.23 18.74 -7.80
C CYS A 89 0.94 20.09 -7.69
N VAL A 90 2.24 20.15 -8.01
CA VAL A 90 3.01 21.40 -7.99
C VAL A 90 2.42 22.40 -9.00
N ALA A 91 2.12 21.96 -10.23
CA ALA A 91 1.57 22.81 -11.28
C ALA A 91 0.18 23.37 -10.95
N THR A 92 -0.60 22.71 -10.11
CA THR A 92 -1.98 23.08 -9.75
C THR A 92 -2.13 23.66 -8.35
N GLY A 93 -1.08 23.60 -7.54
CA GLY A 93 -1.12 24.03 -6.14
C GLY A 93 -1.85 23.04 -5.20
N SER A 94 -2.10 21.81 -5.66
CA SER A 94 -2.75 20.77 -4.87
C SER A 94 -1.78 20.11 -3.90
N LYS A 95 -2.32 19.56 -2.82
CA LYS A 95 -1.54 18.79 -1.83
C LYS A 95 -1.58 17.30 -2.16
N ILE A 96 -0.60 16.53 -1.69
CA ILE A 96 -0.57 15.08 -1.86
C ILE A 96 -0.59 14.35 -0.51
N LEU A 97 -1.43 13.31 -0.40
CA LEU A 97 -1.26 12.26 0.60
C LEU A 97 -0.71 11.02 -0.12
N HIS A 98 0.55 10.69 0.16
CA HIS A 98 1.24 9.57 -0.47
C HIS A 98 1.18 8.32 0.41
N PHE A 99 0.68 7.21 -0.15
CA PHE A 99 0.75 5.90 0.49
C PHE A 99 2.09 5.24 0.18
N SER A 100 2.89 5.06 1.22
CA SER A 100 4.11 4.25 1.21
C SER A 100 3.83 2.85 1.81
N THR A 101 4.77 2.29 2.55
CA THR A 101 4.71 0.98 3.18
C THR A 101 5.70 0.92 4.35
N ASP A 102 5.43 0.08 5.34
CA ASP A 102 6.37 -0.28 6.41
C ASP A 102 7.65 -0.97 5.87
N GLU A 103 7.57 -1.61 4.72
CA GLU A 103 8.70 -2.31 4.09
C GLU A 103 9.87 -1.38 3.72
N VAL A 104 9.67 -0.07 3.69
CA VAL A 104 10.75 0.89 3.41
C VAL A 104 11.80 0.94 4.52
N TYR A 105 11.45 0.54 5.73
CA TYR A 105 12.38 0.48 6.86
C TYR A 105 13.30 -0.74 6.84
N GLY A 106 12.91 -1.82 6.13
CA GLY A 106 13.60 -3.09 6.17
C GLY A 106 13.17 -3.98 7.34
N CYS A 107 14.08 -4.84 7.80
CA CYS A 107 13.79 -5.84 8.81
C CYS A 107 13.86 -5.26 10.24
N ALA A 108 12.78 -5.37 11.00
CA ALA A 108 12.76 -5.04 12.42
C ALA A 108 13.30 -6.23 13.23
N PHE A 109 14.43 -6.04 13.93
CA PHE A 109 15.00 -7.11 14.76
C PHE A 109 14.47 -7.02 16.20
N ASP A 110 14.72 -5.94 16.90
CA ASP A 110 14.43 -5.79 18.32
C ASP A 110 13.29 -4.80 18.61
N GLU A 111 13.26 -3.67 17.94
CA GLU A 111 12.32 -2.57 18.19
C GLU A 111 11.46 -2.29 16.96
N SER A 112 10.33 -1.61 17.19
CA SER A 112 9.46 -1.10 16.11
C SER A 112 10.03 0.20 15.58
N PHE A 113 10.00 0.39 14.25
CA PHE A 113 10.47 1.62 13.61
C PHE A 113 9.51 2.79 13.86
N VAL A 114 10.09 3.95 14.16
CA VAL A 114 9.41 5.25 14.21
C VAL A 114 9.61 6.02 12.90
N GLU A 115 8.81 7.08 12.68
CA GLU A 115 8.81 7.81 11.40
C GLU A 115 10.15 8.51 11.07
N SER A 116 10.97 8.79 12.08
CA SER A 116 12.30 9.40 11.93
C SER A 116 13.41 8.42 11.59
N ASP A 117 13.13 7.12 11.64
CA ASP A 117 14.14 6.11 11.40
C ASP A 117 14.58 6.07 9.94
N LYS A 118 15.82 5.62 9.76
CA LYS A 118 16.45 5.50 8.45
C LYS A 118 15.74 4.42 7.63
N LEU A 119 15.54 4.69 6.34
CA LEU A 119 15.04 3.72 5.40
C LEU A 119 16.16 2.76 4.94
N ASP A 120 15.88 1.45 4.98
CA ASP A 120 16.78 0.38 4.54
C ASP A 120 16.02 -0.69 3.72
N PRO A 121 15.45 -0.31 2.56
CA PRO A 121 14.63 -1.22 1.74
C PRO A 121 15.47 -2.38 1.19
N ARG A 122 14.98 -3.64 1.29
CA ARG A 122 15.74 -4.85 0.99
C ARG A 122 15.29 -5.61 -0.25
N ASN A 123 14.27 -5.11 -0.95
CA ASN A 123 13.81 -5.67 -2.22
C ASN A 123 13.43 -4.55 -3.21
N PRO A 124 13.31 -4.84 -4.53
CA PRO A 124 13.02 -3.81 -5.54
C PRO A 124 11.71 -3.07 -5.32
N TYR A 125 10.66 -3.73 -4.80
CA TYR A 125 9.41 -3.05 -4.45
C TYR A 125 9.62 -2.01 -3.36
N SER A 126 10.16 -2.41 -2.20
CA SER A 126 10.39 -1.49 -1.08
C SER A 126 11.37 -0.36 -1.46
N ALA A 127 12.40 -0.66 -2.28
CA ALA A 127 13.32 0.34 -2.82
C ALA A 127 12.59 1.36 -3.71
N SER A 128 11.67 0.93 -4.58
CA SER A 128 10.88 1.82 -5.42
C SER A 128 9.94 2.72 -4.60
N LYS A 129 9.39 2.21 -3.49
CA LYS A 129 8.56 2.99 -2.57
C LYS A 129 9.39 4.01 -1.78
N ALA A 130 10.57 3.64 -1.29
CA ALA A 130 11.48 4.57 -0.63
C ALA A 130 11.96 5.68 -1.58
N ALA A 131 12.28 5.34 -2.84
CA ALA A 131 12.60 6.33 -3.87
C ALA A 131 11.45 7.33 -4.12
N ALA A 132 10.21 6.84 -4.14
CA ALA A 132 9.03 7.69 -4.27
C ALA A 132 8.88 8.65 -3.08
N GLU A 133 9.13 8.21 -1.84
CA GLU A 133 9.15 9.08 -0.65
C GLU A 133 10.18 10.20 -0.78
N HIS A 134 11.40 9.85 -1.21
CA HIS A 134 12.46 10.84 -1.41
C HIS A 134 12.11 11.85 -2.51
N LEU A 135 11.40 11.45 -3.57
CA LEU A 135 10.87 12.39 -4.56
C LEU A 135 9.87 13.36 -3.93
N VAL A 136 8.89 12.87 -3.16
CA VAL A 136 7.90 13.72 -2.48
C VAL A 136 8.58 14.74 -1.58
N THR A 137 9.52 14.31 -0.74
CA THR A 137 10.24 15.21 0.18
C THR A 137 11.16 16.18 -0.54
N SER A 138 11.83 15.77 -1.61
CA SER A 138 12.68 16.66 -2.41
C SER A 138 11.85 17.76 -3.10
N TYR A 139 10.67 17.42 -3.61
CA TYR A 139 9.75 18.40 -4.23
C TYR A 139 9.14 19.36 -3.19
N ALA A 140 8.90 18.88 -1.97
CA ALA A 140 8.50 19.77 -0.88
C ALA A 140 9.58 20.82 -0.59
N ASN A 141 10.84 20.41 -0.53
CA ASN A 141 11.96 21.29 -0.26
C ASN A 141 12.27 22.24 -1.45
N THR A 142 12.13 21.77 -2.69
CA THR A 142 12.53 22.53 -3.88
C THR A 142 11.41 23.40 -4.44
N TYR A 143 10.18 22.87 -4.44
CA TYR A 143 9.04 23.49 -5.11
C TYR A 143 7.89 23.87 -4.16
N GLY A 144 8.05 23.64 -2.86
CA GLY A 144 7.02 23.96 -1.87
C GLY A 144 5.81 23.04 -1.88
N LEU A 145 5.92 21.83 -2.49
CA LEU A 145 4.85 20.82 -2.45
C LEU A 145 4.44 20.55 -1.01
N LYS A 146 3.15 20.61 -0.72
CA LYS A 146 2.60 20.23 0.57
C LYS A 146 2.18 18.76 0.54
N TYR A 147 2.65 17.98 1.51
CA TYR A 147 2.38 16.56 1.55
C TYR A 147 1.99 16.04 2.94
N ILE A 148 1.33 14.91 2.93
CA ILE A 148 1.25 13.95 4.03
C ILE A 148 1.72 12.61 3.47
N MET A 149 2.43 11.83 4.28
CA MET A 149 2.88 10.51 3.91
C MET A 149 2.43 9.50 4.96
N VAL A 150 1.92 8.36 4.53
CA VAL A 150 1.54 7.28 5.43
C VAL A 150 2.30 6.00 5.08
N ARG A 151 2.83 5.34 6.10
CA ARG A 151 3.51 4.04 6.00
C ARG A 151 2.65 3.01 6.72
N PRO A 152 1.70 2.36 6.02
CA PRO A 152 0.84 1.37 6.63
C PRO A 152 1.55 0.02 6.76
N SER A 153 1.19 -0.74 7.81
CA SER A 153 1.49 -2.16 7.93
C SER A 153 0.68 -3.01 6.95
N ASN A 154 0.84 -4.35 6.96
CA ASN A 154 0.15 -5.23 6.02
C ASN A 154 -1.37 -5.12 6.15
N ASN A 155 -2.02 -4.63 5.12
CA ASN A 155 -3.47 -4.51 5.08
C ASN A 155 -4.13 -5.81 4.65
N PHE A 156 -5.29 -6.11 5.23
CA PHE A 156 -6.17 -7.17 4.80
C PHE A 156 -7.63 -6.75 4.81
N GLY A 157 -8.46 -7.45 4.03
CA GLY A 157 -9.90 -7.20 4.05
C GLY A 157 -10.61 -7.48 2.73
N PRO A 158 -11.90 -7.12 2.64
CA PRO A 158 -12.70 -7.33 1.45
C PRO A 158 -12.10 -6.68 0.21
N ARG A 159 -12.21 -7.36 -0.94
CA ARG A 159 -11.75 -6.92 -2.26
C ARG A 159 -10.22 -6.88 -2.43
N GLN A 160 -9.47 -7.42 -1.47
CA GLN A 160 -8.03 -7.60 -1.63
C GLN A 160 -7.75 -8.52 -2.83
N HIS A 161 -6.77 -8.16 -3.66
CA HIS A 161 -6.41 -8.93 -4.86
C HIS A 161 -5.93 -10.35 -4.52
N SER A 162 -6.29 -11.31 -5.37
CA SER A 162 -6.09 -12.74 -5.13
C SER A 162 -4.63 -13.19 -5.04
N GLU A 163 -3.68 -12.37 -5.47
CA GLU A 163 -2.23 -12.65 -5.34
C GLU A 163 -1.70 -12.43 -3.92
N LYS A 164 -2.43 -11.65 -3.08
CA LYS A 164 -2.00 -11.35 -1.72
C LYS A 164 -2.19 -12.54 -0.79
N PHE A 165 -1.42 -12.58 0.29
CA PHE A 165 -1.23 -13.75 1.14
C PHE A 165 -2.57 -14.36 1.64
N LEU A 166 -3.41 -13.59 2.34
CA LEU A 166 -4.69 -14.09 2.86
C LEU A 166 -5.65 -14.57 1.76
N PRO A 167 -5.91 -13.82 0.66
CA PRO A 167 -6.70 -14.33 -0.45
C PRO A 167 -6.12 -15.58 -1.11
N THR A 168 -4.78 -15.67 -1.23
CA THR A 168 -4.11 -16.87 -1.75
C THR A 168 -4.37 -18.07 -0.86
N ILE A 169 -4.21 -17.96 0.46
CA ILE A 169 -4.50 -19.03 1.41
C ILE A 169 -5.95 -19.53 1.23
N LEU A 170 -6.91 -18.60 1.28
CA LEU A 170 -8.33 -18.92 1.16
C LEU A 170 -8.67 -19.63 -0.15
N LYS A 171 -8.11 -19.14 -1.27
CA LYS A 171 -8.33 -19.73 -2.59
C LYS A 171 -7.74 -21.14 -2.67
N LYS A 172 -6.50 -21.31 -2.23
CA LYS A 172 -5.78 -22.58 -2.26
C LYS A 172 -6.51 -23.65 -1.44
N ILE A 173 -6.81 -23.35 -0.17
CA ILE A 173 -7.50 -24.29 0.72
C ILE A 173 -8.88 -24.68 0.16
N LYS A 174 -9.67 -23.71 -0.34
CA LYS A 174 -10.99 -24.00 -0.94
C LYS A 174 -10.92 -24.88 -2.18
N ASN A 175 -9.81 -24.82 -2.93
CA ASN A 175 -9.59 -25.66 -4.10
C ASN A 175 -8.99 -27.03 -3.76
N GLY A 176 -8.64 -27.31 -2.51
CA GLY A 176 -7.88 -28.52 -2.12
C GLY A 176 -6.38 -28.45 -2.50
N ASP A 177 -5.88 -27.26 -2.85
CA ASP A 177 -4.47 -27.04 -3.18
C ASP A 177 -3.65 -26.71 -1.93
N LYS A 178 -2.36 -27.06 -1.96
CA LYS A 178 -1.42 -26.65 -0.90
C LYS A 178 -1.05 -25.18 -1.00
N VAL A 179 -0.92 -24.53 0.16
CA VAL A 179 -0.47 -23.14 0.31
C VAL A 179 1.04 -23.12 0.36
N PRO A 180 1.73 -22.44 -0.56
CA PRO A 180 3.19 -22.31 -0.49
C PRO A 180 3.59 -21.43 0.70
N LEU A 181 4.46 -21.94 1.56
CA LEU A 181 4.98 -21.26 2.73
C LEU A 181 6.50 -21.11 2.61
N TYR A 182 6.96 -19.87 2.50
CA TYR A 182 8.37 -19.57 2.29
C TYR A 182 9.23 -19.89 3.50
N GLY A 183 10.39 -20.53 3.25
CA GLY A 183 11.39 -20.86 4.27
C GLY A 183 10.81 -21.73 5.39
N ASP A 184 11.00 -21.32 6.62
CA ASP A 184 10.46 -21.99 7.83
C ASP A 184 9.05 -21.52 8.24
N GLY A 185 8.48 -20.57 7.50
CA GLY A 185 7.16 -20.01 7.77
C GLY A 185 7.07 -19.06 8.96
N LEU A 186 8.20 -18.75 9.61
CA LEU A 186 8.23 -17.95 10.82
C LEU A 186 8.46 -16.45 10.54
N HIS A 187 8.36 -16.01 9.30
CA HIS A 187 8.33 -14.59 8.97
C HIS A 187 7.11 -13.94 9.61
N GLU A 188 7.35 -12.83 10.30
CA GLU A 188 6.32 -12.14 11.09
C GLU A 188 5.88 -10.86 10.38
N ARG A 189 4.55 -10.65 10.35
CA ARG A 189 3.93 -9.48 9.76
C ARG A 189 2.99 -8.84 10.75
N GLU A 190 2.89 -7.53 10.66
CA GLU A 190 1.88 -6.77 11.38
C GLU A 190 0.65 -6.61 10.48
N TRP A 191 -0.54 -6.95 11.00
CA TRP A 191 -1.77 -7.03 10.23
C TRP A 191 -2.78 -5.96 10.63
N MET A 192 -3.25 -5.18 9.67
CA MET A 192 -4.26 -4.15 9.90
C MET A 192 -5.48 -4.33 8.98
N TYR A 193 -6.67 -4.23 9.55
CA TYR A 193 -7.89 -4.29 8.74
C TYR A 193 -8.05 -3.04 7.90
N VAL A 194 -8.28 -3.20 6.60
CA VAL A 194 -8.28 -2.09 5.63
C VAL A 194 -9.24 -0.94 5.96
N LYS A 195 -10.35 -1.23 6.63
CA LYS A 195 -11.27 -0.16 7.08
C LYS A 195 -10.66 0.71 8.18
N GLU A 196 -9.85 0.13 9.05
CA GLU A 196 -9.14 0.91 10.08
C GLU A 196 -8.05 1.76 9.47
N THR A 197 -7.29 1.23 8.50
CA THR A 197 -6.35 2.03 7.70
C THR A 197 -7.07 3.20 7.03
N SER A 198 -8.24 2.96 6.45
CA SER A 198 -9.02 4.03 5.80
C SER A 198 -9.51 5.09 6.78
N LYS A 199 -9.91 4.69 7.99
CA LYS A 199 -10.31 5.63 9.06
C LYS A 199 -9.12 6.46 9.55
N ALA A 200 -7.99 5.79 9.83
CA ALA A 200 -6.76 6.45 10.25
C ALA A 200 -6.28 7.45 9.19
N THR A 201 -6.24 7.04 7.92
CA THR A 201 -5.87 7.92 6.81
C THR A 201 -6.76 9.14 6.71
N ARG A 202 -8.08 8.97 6.85
CA ARG A 202 -9.00 10.09 6.84
C ARG A 202 -8.76 11.02 8.04
N PHE A 203 -8.59 10.47 9.22
CA PHE A 203 -8.29 11.25 10.43
C PHE A 203 -7.00 12.07 10.24
N ILE A 204 -5.95 11.47 9.71
CA ILE A 204 -4.69 12.14 9.38
C ILE A 204 -4.93 13.26 8.36
N LEU A 205 -5.68 13.00 7.28
CA LEU A 205 -5.97 13.99 6.24
C LEU A 205 -6.71 15.22 6.80
N GLU A 206 -7.64 15.00 7.74
CA GLU A 206 -8.49 16.05 8.32
C GLU A 206 -7.79 16.84 9.44
N ASN A 207 -6.80 16.26 10.13
CA ASN A 207 -6.23 16.84 11.37
C ASN A 207 -4.72 17.11 11.31
N SER A 208 -3.99 16.53 10.33
CA SER A 208 -2.54 16.69 10.28
C SER A 208 -2.10 18.04 9.75
N LYS A 209 -0.94 18.48 10.20
CA LYS A 209 -0.19 19.56 9.55
C LYS A 209 0.44 19.04 8.25
N ASP A 210 0.74 19.96 7.33
CA ASP A 210 1.48 19.63 6.11
C ASP A 210 2.91 19.13 6.45
N ASN A 211 3.48 18.38 5.52
CA ASN A 211 4.84 17.85 5.55
C ASN A 211 5.11 16.93 6.75
N GLN A 212 4.17 16.02 6.98
CA GLN A 212 4.26 15.00 8.02
C GLN A 212 4.28 13.60 7.44
N VAL A 213 4.96 12.69 8.14
CA VAL A 213 4.95 11.25 7.91
C VAL A 213 4.27 10.60 9.11
N TYR A 214 3.47 9.55 8.85
CA TYR A 214 2.78 8.77 9.88
C TYR A 214 2.92 7.28 9.60
N ASN A 215 3.36 6.53 10.58
CA ASN A 215 3.17 5.09 10.64
C ASN A 215 1.70 4.78 10.96
N VAL A 216 1.14 3.79 10.26
CA VAL A 216 -0.27 3.40 10.44
C VAL A 216 -0.33 1.90 10.64
N SER A 217 -0.46 1.47 11.89
CA SER A 217 -0.42 0.07 12.29
C SER A 217 -1.44 -0.25 13.39
N SER A 218 -1.67 -1.54 13.60
CA SER A 218 -2.58 -2.03 14.64
C SER A 218 -1.88 -2.55 15.87
N GLY A 219 -0.56 -2.78 15.81
CA GLY A 219 0.20 -3.51 16.83
C GLY A 219 -0.04 -5.03 16.83
N PHE A 220 -0.85 -5.58 15.90
CA PHE A 220 -1.17 -6.99 15.85
C PHE A 220 -0.20 -7.76 14.95
N HIS A 221 0.69 -8.53 15.55
CA HIS A 221 1.71 -9.33 14.87
C HIS A 221 1.32 -10.81 14.79
N MET A 222 1.61 -11.43 13.64
CA MET A 222 1.42 -12.87 13.47
C MET A 222 2.43 -13.44 12.47
N LYS A 223 3.00 -14.61 12.79
CA LYS A 223 3.86 -15.37 11.88
C LYS A 223 3.04 -15.98 10.76
N ASN A 224 3.61 -16.05 9.55
CA ASN A 224 2.91 -16.55 8.36
C ASN A 224 2.33 -17.95 8.56
N LEU A 225 3.07 -18.87 9.20
CA LEU A 225 2.57 -20.21 9.54
C LEU A 225 1.30 -20.13 10.41
N HIS A 226 1.30 -19.29 11.44
CA HIS A 226 0.15 -19.14 12.35
C HIS A 226 -1.06 -18.51 11.64
N VAL A 227 -0.84 -17.63 10.63
CA VAL A 227 -1.93 -17.11 9.80
C VAL A 227 -2.61 -18.24 9.03
N ILE A 228 -1.82 -19.14 8.43
CA ILE A 228 -2.37 -20.29 7.70
C ILE A 228 -3.13 -21.21 8.67
N GLN A 229 -2.54 -21.56 9.82
CA GLN A 229 -3.19 -22.37 10.85
C GLN A 229 -4.53 -21.76 11.26
N LYS A 230 -4.56 -20.46 11.53
CA LYS A 230 -5.81 -19.75 11.91
C LYS A 230 -6.88 -19.82 10.84
N VAL A 231 -6.50 -19.74 9.56
CA VAL A 231 -7.44 -19.88 8.44
C VAL A 231 -7.92 -21.32 8.33
N CYS A 232 -7.04 -22.31 8.50
CA CYS A 232 -7.41 -23.73 8.52
C CYS A 232 -8.41 -24.03 9.65
N ASP A 233 -8.17 -23.55 10.86
CA ASP A 233 -9.08 -23.68 12.01
C ASP A 233 -10.49 -23.14 11.68
N ILE A 234 -10.55 -21.96 11.06
CA ILE A 234 -11.83 -21.32 10.66
C ILE A 234 -12.58 -22.15 9.61
N LEU A 235 -11.83 -22.80 8.70
CA LEU A 235 -12.40 -23.58 7.60
C LEU A 235 -12.62 -25.05 7.98
N GLY A 236 -12.20 -25.50 9.16
CA GLY A 236 -12.34 -26.88 9.63
C GLY A 236 -11.47 -27.88 8.87
N VAL A 237 -10.26 -27.48 8.43
CA VAL A 237 -9.30 -28.32 7.70
C VAL A 237 -8.00 -28.48 8.49
N ASP A 238 -7.30 -29.62 8.30
CA ASP A 238 -6.02 -29.84 8.98
C ASP A 238 -4.92 -28.98 8.34
N PRO A 239 -4.20 -28.15 9.11
CA PRO A 239 -3.08 -27.37 8.61
C PRO A 239 -1.96 -28.20 7.96
N GLN A 240 -1.75 -29.46 8.41
CA GLN A 240 -0.71 -30.32 7.86
C GLN A 240 -1.00 -30.71 6.40
N ASP A 241 -2.27 -30.83 6.04
CA ASP A 241 -2.70 -31.14 4.68
C ASP A 241 -2.64 -29.94 3.75
N CYS A 242 -2.60 -28.73 4.32
CA CYS A 242 -2.76 -27.47 3.55
C CYS A 242 -1.44 -26.75 3.24
N VAL A 243 -0.32 -27.11 3.85
CA VAL A 243 0.96 -26.37 3.73
C VAL A 243 1.95 -27.13 2.88
N GLU A 244 2.65 -26.38 2.01
CA GLU A 244 3.83 -26.84 1.30
C GLU A 244 4.98 -25.86 1.56
N TYR A 245 6.04 -26.32 2.22
CA TYR A 245 7.23 -25.51 2.44
C TYR A 245 8.02 -25.36 1.14
N VAL A 246 8.28 -24.11 0.75
CA VAL A 246 9.03 -23.79 -0.47
C VAL A 246 10.28 -22.99 -0.14
N LYS A 247 11.23 -22.96 -1.10
CA LYS A 247 12.46 -22.18 -0.95
C LYS A 247 12.14 -20.71 -0.65
N ASP A 248 12.86 -20.14 0.30
CA ASP A 248 12.67 -18.73 0.65
C ASP A 248 13.12 -17.79 -0.49
N ARG A 249 12.46 -16.63 -0.57
CA ARG A 249 12.76 -15.63 -1.59
C ARG A 249 13.97 -14.77 -1.19
N PRO A 250 14.76 -14.28 -2.16
CA PRO A 250 15.82 -13.31 -1.87
C PRO A 250 15.28 -12.03 -1.23
N GLY A 251 16.04 -11.45 -0.29
CA GLY A 251 15.65 -10.20 0.37
C GLY A 251 14.38 -10.27 1.22
N HIS A 252 14.06 -11.46 1.73
CA HIS A 252 12.85 -11.65 2.55
C HIS A 252 13.09 -11.18 3.99
N ASP A 253 12.54 -10.04 4.35
CA ASP A 253 12.60 -9.52 5.71
C ASP A 253 11.90 -10.45 6.69
N ARG A 254 12.57 -10.71 7.81
CA ARG A 254 12.07 -11.64 8.82
C ARG A 254 10.86 -11.10 9.56
N LYS A 255 10.88 -9.78 9.88
CA LYS A 255 9.84 -9.12 10.65
C LYS A 255 9.64 -7.70 10.15
N TYR A 256 8.38 -7.28 10.06
CA TYR A 256 7.98 -5.87 9.95
C TYR A 256 7.31 -5.45 11.24
N SER A 257 7.71 -4.31 11.77
CA SER A 257 7.13 -3.73 12.99
C SER A 257 7.34 -2.22 12.98
N ILE A 258 6.26 -1.47 13.12
CA ILE A 258 6.27 -0.02 13.14
C ILE A 258 5.51 0.52 14.36
N ASP A 259 6.01 1.58 14.94
CA ASP A 259 5.35 2.31 16.02
C ASP A 259 4.42 3.39 15.42
N SER A 260 3.15 3.36 15.79
CA SER A 260 2.13 4.33 15.37
C SER A 260 1.73 5.31 16.48
N THR A 261 2.52 5.44 17.55
CA THR A 261 2.22 6.32 18.70
C THR A 261 2.02 7.77 18.29
N LYS A 262 2.69 8.23 17.23
CA LYS A 262 2.50 9.58 16.67
C LYS A 262 1.06 9.83 16.19
N LEU A 263 0.31 8.81 15.84
CA LEU A 263 -1.07 8.91 15.38
C LEU A 263 -2.07 9.03 16.55
N ASN A 264 -1.70 8.56 17.74
CA ASN A 264 -2.50 8.61 18.96
C ASN A 264 -2.30 9.95 19.67
#